data_d683146f8e157d8e2da7c4bd9f1dbd04
#
_entry.id   d683146f8e157d8e2da7c4bd9f1dbd04
#
_cell.length_a   1.000
_cell.length_b   1.000
_cell.length_c   1.000
_cell.angle_alpha   90.00
_cell.angle_beta   90.00
_cell.angle_gamma   90.00
#
_symmetry.space_group_name_H-M   'P 1'
#
loop_
_entity.id
_entity.type
_entity.pdbx_description
1 polymer ?
#
loop_
_entity_poly.entity_id
_entity_poly.type
_entity_poly.pdbx_seq_one_letter_code
_entity_poly.pdbx_strand_id
1 'polypeptide(L)'
;MLQLRGALVIALAVGLTSAVCDGLNLSGEAIAYGAVIAAVIVRPDFSRWPLAIYPVLLVVLGFCMAIGVVLGLALSAVPQVFLFGLVAALMQLLALLLPGKLRMLSGVVAVAGVLPLLSSAPSWRDWGQELLAIALGMAIGTALQLAFSPAETPASEAPAEEPAEPPLAERVKAGLQSPFFWRKLVFASLALAIGQGVGAVTPKYLYFGVVLLLNDSIGDTLGRVRDRMVGVSLGILMPLLVFNTLGTGALQNGLVMG
;
A
#
# COMPACT_ATOMS: atom_id res chain seq x y z
N MET A 1 -16.04 21.64 -5.43
CA MET A 1 -16.84 20.54 -5.99
C MET A 1 -15.98 19.36 -6.51
N LEU A 2 -14.88 19.60 -7.21
CA LEU A 2 -13.96 18.54 -7.71
C LEU A 2 -13.38 17.64 -6.59
N GLN A 3 -12.99 18.22 -5.46
CA GLN A 3 -12.41 17.45 -4.34
C GLN A 3 -13.45 16.52 -3.67
N LEU A 4 -14.70 16.94 -3.55
CA LEU A 4 -15.78 16.12 -2.98
C LEU A 4 -16.08 14.92 -3.87
N ARG A 5 -16.14 15.13 -5.21
CA ARG A 5 -16.36 14.04 -6.17
C ARG A 5 -15.24 13.00 -6.10
N GLY A 6 -13.98 13.45 -6.05
CA GLY A 6 -12.83 12.54 -5.89
C GLY A 6 -12.90 11.73 -4.60
N ALA A 7 -13.23 12.39 -3.48
CA ALA A 7 -13.40 11.71 -2.20
C ALA A 7 -14.53 10.66 -2.22
N LEU A 8 -15.66 10.98 -2.86
CA LEU A 8 -16.77 10.03 -3.00
C LEU A 8 -16.42 8.82 -3.85
N VAL A 9 -15.65 9.00 -4.94
CA VAL A 9 -15.21 7.87 -5.78
C VAL A 9 -14.22 6.99 -5.04
N ILE A 10 -13.31 7.58 -4.26
CA ILE A 10 -12.39 6.82 -3.38
C ILE A 10 -13.21 6.03 -2.34
N ALA A 11 -14.15 6.67 -1.66
CA ALA A 11 -15.00 6.03 -0.67
C ALA A 11 -15.79 4.85 -1.28
N LEU A 12 -16.35 5.05 -2.49
CA LEU A 12 -17.06 4.01 -3.22
C LEU A 12 -16.14 2.84 -3.59
N ALA A 13 -14.91 3.11 -4.05
CA ALA A 13 -13.93 2.09 -4.40
C ALA A 13 -13.56 1.24 -3.19
N VAL A 14 -13.26 1.88 -2.07
CA VAL A 14 -12.92 1.21 -0.80
C VAL A 14 -14.12 0.39 -0.30
N GLY A 15 -15.31 0.99 -0.24
CA GLY A 15 -16.51 0.34 0.25
C GLY A 15 -16.92 -0.88 -0.59
N LEU A 16 -16.93 -0.76 -1.93
CA LEU A 16 -17.22 -1.87 -2.83
C LEU A 16 -16.18 -2.99 -2.70
N THR A 17 -14.90 -2.65 -2.68
CA THR A 17 -13.84 -3.65 -2.53
C THR A 17 -13.97 -4.39 -1.21
N SER A 18 -14.19 -3.67 -0.11
CA SER A 18 -14.39 -4.27 1.20
C SER A 18 -15.61 -5.18 1.24
N ALA A 19 -16.76 -4.75 0.70
CA ALA A 19 -17.97 -5.54 0.67
C ALA A 19 -17.83 -6.82 -0.18
N VAL A 20 -17.15 -6.73 -1.34
CA VAL A 20 -16.90 -7.90 -2.20
C VAL A 20 -15.95 -8.89 -1.52
N CYS A 21 -14.86 -8.40 -0.94
CA CYS A 21 -13.89 -9.25 -0.25
C CYS A 21 -14.50 -9.91 1.01
N ASP A 22 -15.32 -9.20 1.78
CA ASP A 22 -16.05 -9.72 2.93
C ASP A 22 -17.07 -10.79 2.49
N GLY A 23 -17.82 -10.53 1.41
CA GLY A 23 -18.73 -11.51 0.82
C GLY A 23 -18.05 -12.79 0.31
N LEU A 24 -16.76 -12.73 -0.02
CA LEU A 24 -15.93 -13.89 -0.36
C LEU A 24 -15.27 -14.54 0.86
N ASN A 25 -15.56 -14.07 2.06
CA ASN A 25 -14.98 -14.53 3.33
C ASN A 25 -13.44 -14.46 3.35
N LEU A 26 -12.86 -13.41 2.76
CA LEU A 26 -11.44 -13.14 2.86
C LEU A 26 -11.09 -12.63 4.26
N SER A 27 -9.83 -12.80 4.67
CA SER A 27 -9.35 -12.30 5.97
C SER A 27 -9.46 -10.77 6.06
N GLY A 28 -9.68 -10.24 7.26
CA GLY A 28 -9.77 -8.80 7.47
C GLY A 28 -8.51 -8.04 7.00
N GLU A 29 -7.34 -8.69 7.06
CA GLU A 29 -6.10 -8.12 6.55
C GLU A 29 -6.12 -8.05 5.02
N ALA A 30 -6.54 -9.12 4.35
CA ALA A 30 -6.70 -9.14 2.90
C ALA A 30 -7.68 -8.05 2.42
N ILE A 31 -8.82 -7.90 3.11
CA ILE A 31 -9.81 -6.85 2.82
C ILE A 31 -9.16 -5.46 2.89
N ALA A 32 -8.40 -5.19 3.96
CA ALA A 32 -7.72 -3.90 4.12
C ALA A 32 -6.72 -3.62 2.98
N TYR A 33 -5.97 -4.63 2.52
CA TYR A 33 -5.03 -4.46 1.42
C TYR A 33 -5.72 -4.19 0.09
N GLY A 34 -6.79 -4.93 -0.21
CA GLY A 34 -7.62 -4.67 -1.39
C GLY A 34 -8.19 -3.26 -1.39
N ALA A 35 -8.74 -2.83 -0.26
CA ALA A 35 -9.32 -1.50 -0.08
C ALA A 35 -8.28 -0.38 -0.28
N VAL A 36 -7.07 -0.53 0.29
CA VAL A 36 -5.98 0.44 0.12
C VAL A 36 -5.56 0.54 -1.35
N ILE A 37 -5.42 -0.59 -2.04
CA ILE A 37 -5.05 -0.59 -3.46
C ILE A 37 -6.15 0.07 -4.31
N ALA A 38 -7.42 -0.22 -4.05
CA ALA A 38 -8.54 0.43 -4.73
C ALA A 38 -8.50 1.95 -4.56
N ALA A 39 -8.27 2.43 -3.32
CA ALA A 39 -8.14 3.84 -3.01
C ALA A 39 -6.96 4.52 -3.72
N VAL A 40 -5.84 3.81 -3.87
CA VAL A 40 -4.65 4.32 -4.56
C VAL A 40 -4.92 4.47 -6.05
N ILE A 41 -5.52 3.46 -6.69
CA ILE A 41 -5.73 3.43 -8.14
C ILE A 41 -6.71 4.52 -8.59
N VAL A 42 -7.74 4.82 -7.81
CA VAL A 42 -8.73 5.85 -8.15
C VAL A 42 -8.17 7.28 -8.14
N ARG A 43 -6.95 7.49 -7.63
CA ARG A 43 -6.34 8.84 -7.62
C ARG A 43 -6.07 9.35 -9.03
N PRO A 44 -6.19 10.68 -9.26
CA PRO A 44 -5.94 11.27 -10.57
C PRO A 44 -4.54 10.97 -11.15
N ASP A 45 -3.55 10.80 -10.28
CA ASP A 45 -2.17 10.49 -10.67
C ASP A 45 -2.06 9.18 -11.45
N PHE A 46 -2.98 8.23 -11.19
CA PHE A 46 -3.02 6.93 -11.85
C PHE A 46 -3.94 6.89 -13.08
N SER A 47 -4.77 7.94 -13.32
CA SER A 47 -5.69 7.98 -14.46
C SER A 47 -5.00 7.95 -15.83
N ARG A 48 -3.74 8.38 -15.86
CA ARG A 48 -2.91 8.41 -17.08
C ARG A 48 -2.12 7.12 -17.33
N TRP A 49 -2.25 6.13 -16.44
CA TRP A 49 -1.50 4.90 -16.57
C TRP A 49 -2.15 3.95 -17.56
N PRO A 50 -1.37 3.33 -18.47
CA PRO A 50 -1.90 2.30 -19.36
C PRO A 50 -2.39 1.11 -18.55
N LEU A 51 -3.55 0.58 -18.92
CA LEU A 51 -4.18 -0.56 -18.22
C LEU A 51 -3.25 -1.78 -18.12
N ALA A 52 -2.32 -1.95 -19.05
CA ALA A 52 -1.33 -3.02 -19.03
C ALA A 52 -0.36 -2.97 -17.82
N ILE A 53 -0.26 -1.85 -17.12
CA ILE A 53 0.60 -1.71 -15.93
C ILE A 53 0.01 -2.46 -14.72
N TYR A 54 -1.30 -2.53 -14.59
CA TYR A 54 -1.94 -3.15 -13.42
C TYR A 54 -1.64 -4.64 -13.26
N PRO A 55 -1.71 -5.47 -14.31
CA PRO A 55 -1.27 -6.86 -14.23
C PRO A 55 0.21 -7.00 -13.87
N VAL A 56 1.07 -6.15 -14.41
CA VAL A 56 2.50 -6.16 -14.08
C VAL A 56 2.70 -5.81 -12.61
N LEU A 57 2.00 -4.78 -12.12
CA LEU A 57 2.04 -4.42 -10.71
C LEU A 57 1.57 -5.56 -9.81
N LEU A 58 0.49 -6.24 -10.17
CA LEU A 58 -0.02 -7.41 -9.42
C LEU A 58 1.04 -8.52 -9.34
N VAL A 59 1.71 -8.82 -10.44
CA VAL A 59 2.80 -9.82 -10.48
C VAL A 59 3.96 -9.39 -9.59
N VAL A 60 4.37 -8.12 -9.66
CA VAL A 60 5.46 -7.60 -8.83
C VAL A 60 5.09 -7.67 -7.34
N LEU A 61 3.89 -7.26 -6.96
CA LEU A 61 3.43 -7.35 -5.57
C LEU A 61 3.34 -8.80 -5.11
N GLY A 62 2.75 -9.68 -5.92
CA GLY A 62 2.67 -11.12 -5.61
C GLY A 62 4.04 -11.74 -5.42
N PHE A 63 5.03 -11.37 -6.25
CA PHE A 63 6.40 -11.83 -6.12
C PHE A 63 7.07 -11.31 -4.83
N CYS A 64 6.92 -10.03 -4.52
CA CYS A 64 7.44 -9.46 -3.27
C CYS A 64 6.85 -10.13 -2.03
N MET A 65 5.53 -10.38 -2.04
CA MET A 65 4.84 -11.08 -0.96
C MET A 65 5.30 -12.54 -0.87
N ALA A 66 5.50 -13.23 -2.00
CA ALA A 66 6.01 -14.59 -2.03
C ALA A 66 7.41 -14.70 -1.42
N ILE A 67 8.30 -13.71 -1.67
CA ILE A 67 9.61 -13.62 -0.99
C ILE A 67 9.41 -13.55 0.53
N GLY A 68 8.47 -12.74 1.00
CA GLY A 68 8.14 -12.63 2.42
C GLY A 68 7.71 -13.97 3.02
N VAL A 69 6.80 -14.70 2.34
CA VAL A 69 6.37 -16.05 2.79
C VAL A 69 7.54 -17.02 2.82
N VAL A 70 8.32 -17.11 1.74
CA VAL A 70 9.46 -18.03 1.65
C VAL A 70 10.48 -17.76 2.76
N LEU A 71 10.85 -16.50 2.97
CA LEU A 71 11.79 -16.13 4.02
C LEU A 71 11.21 -16.37 5.41
N GLY A 72 9.93 -16.09 5.62
CA GLY A 72 9.25 -16.36 6.87
C GLY A 72 9.21 -17.84 7.23
N LEU A 73 8.95 -18.71 6.25
CA LEU A 73 8.98 -20.16 6.45
C LEU A 73 10.40 -20.71 6.61
N ALA A 74 11.33 -20.27 5.76
CA ALA A 74 12.70 -20.75 5.77
C ALA A 74 13.48 -20.33 7.03
N LEU A 75 13.20 -19.14 7.55
CA LEU A 75 13.88 -18.53 8.69
C LEU A 75 12.99 -18.50 9.94
N SER A 76 12.08 -19.44 10.07
CA SER A 76 11.13 -19.53 11.21
C SER A 76 11.80 -19.62 12.58
N ALA A 77 13.04 -20.10 12.65
CA ALA A 77 13.86 -20.14 13.87
C ALA A 77 14.51 -18.79 14.23
N VAL A 78 14.53 -17.82 13.30
CA VAL A 78 15.10 -16.50 13.54
C VAL A 78 14.07 -15.64 14.27
N PRO A 79 14.49 -14.88 15.32
CA PRO A 79 13.56 -13.94 15.97
C PRO A 79 12.90 -13.00 14.97
N GLN A 80 11.59 -12.84 15.09
CA GLN A 80 10.78 -12.06 14.13
C GLN A 80 11.33 -10.68 13.85
N VAL A 81 11.87 -9.98 14.85
CA VAL A 81 12.43 -8.63 14.68
C VAL A 81 13.55 -8.60 13.62
N PHE A 82 14.44 -9.60 13.64
CA PHE A 82 15.53 -9.70 12.66
C PHE A 82 15.01 -10.09 11.28
N LEU A 83 14.06 -11.02 11.22
CA LEU A 83 13.42 -11.43 9.97
C LEU A 83 12.71 -10.24 9.30
N PHE A 84 11.96 -9.47 10.06
CA PHE A 84 11.32 -8.26 9.57
C PHE A 84 12.34 -7.23 9.07
N GLY A 85 13.39 -6.99 9.82
CA GLY A 85 14.48 -6.08 9.41
C GLY A 85 15.10 -6.51 8.08
N LEU A 86 15.38 -7.82 7.94
CA LEU A 86 15.96 -8.38 6.71
C LEU A 86 15.00 -8.20 5.51
N VAL A 87 13.72 -8.59 5.67
CA VAL A 87 12.74 -8.46 4.59
C VAL A 87 12.46 -6.99 4.26
N ALA A 88 12.36 -6.13 5.26
CA ALA A 88 12.22 -4.70 5.05
C ALA A 88 13.41 -4.11 4.26
N ALA A 89 14.64 -4.50 4.59
CA ALA A 89 15.84 -4.10 3.84
C ALA A 89 15.79 -4.58 2.39
N LEU A 90 15.44 -5.85 2.17
CA LEU A 90 15.32 -6.42 0.84
C LEU A 90 14.24 -5.70 0.01
N MET A 91 13.08 -5.42 0.60
CA MET A 91 11.99 -4.70 -0.08
C MET A 91 12.38 -3.26 -0.41
N GLN A 92 13.12 -2.58 0.45
CA GLN A 92 13.66 -1.25 0.16
C GLN A 92 14.67 -1.28 -1.01
N LEU A 93 15.50 -2.30 -1.09
CA LEU A 93 16.41 -2.51 -2.22
C LEU A 93 15.62 -2.76 -3.52
N LEU A 94 14.62 -3.65 -3.49
CA LEU A 94 13.76 -3.91 -4.64
C LEU A 94 13.02 -2.65 -5.11
N ALA A 95 12.59 -1.81 -4.18
CA ALA A 95 11.96 -0.53 -4.52
C ALA A 95 12.91 0.43 -5.28
N LEU A 96 14.23 0.37 -5.07
CA LEU A 96 15.21 1.13 -5.84
C LEU A 96 15.35 0.64 -7.29
N LEU A 97 15.01 -0.63 -7.55
CA LEU A 97 15.06 -1.21 -8.89
C LEU A 97 13.93 -0.74 -9.79
N LEU A 98 12.86 -0.18 -9.23
CA LEU A 98 11.72 0.29 -10.00
C LEU A 98 12.13 1.37 -11.00
N PRO A 99 11.70 1.27 -12.28
CA PRO A 99 11.91 2.31 -13.27
C PRO A 99 11.24 3.62 -12.84
N GLY A 100 11.68 4.76 -13.38
CA GLY A 100 11.26 6.10 -12.96
C GLY A 100 9.74 6.29 -12.89
N LYS A 101 9.03 5.76 -13.87
CA LYS A 101 7.54 5.80 -13.92
C LYS A 101 6.86 5.05 -12.78
N LEU A 102 7.49 3.99 -12.27
CA LEU A 102 6.97 3.17 -11.18
C LEU A 102 7.53 3.58 -9.80
N ARG A 103 8.43 4.56 -9.75
CA ARG A 103 9.09 4.98 -8.50
C ARG A 103 8.11 5.49 -7.44
N MET A 104 6.97 6.05 -7.86
CA MET A 104 5.89 6.44 -6.93
C MET A 104 5.30 5.24 -6.17
N LEU A 105 5.43 4.01 -6.71
CA LEU A 105 4.99 2.77 -6.06
C LEU A 105 6.04 2.17 -5.12
N SER A 106 7.20 2.81 -4.98
CA SER A 106 8.29 2.30 -4.12
C SER A 106 7.83 2.05 -2.68
N GLY A 107 6.92 2.88 -2.17
CA GLY A 107 6.30 2.67 -0.86
C GLY A 107 5.46 1.40 -0.80
N VAL A 108 4.68 1.11 -1.84
CA VAL A 108 3.84 -0.09 -1.91
C VAL A 108 4.69 -1.34 -2.01
N VAL A 109 5.74 -1.33 -2.85
CA VAL A 109 6.69 -2.44 -2.96
C VAL A 109 7.45 -2.65 -1.65
N ALA A 110 7.87 -1.57 -0.99
CA ALA A 110 8.56 -1.65 0.30
C ALA A 110 7.70 -2.30 1.40
N VAL A 111 6.38 -2.20 1.28
CA VAL A 111 5.42 -2.82 2.21
C VAL A 111 5.11 -4.26 1.83
N ALA A 112 4.99 -4.57 0.53
CA ALA A 112 4.43 -5.83 0.04
C ALA A 112 5.09 -7.10 0.60
N GLY A 113 6.42 -7.16 0.64
CA GLY A 113 7.12 -8.35 1.14
C GLY A 113 7.04 -8.53 2.65
N VAL A 114 6.68 -7.50 3.40
CA VAL A 114 6.53 -7.55 4.86
C VAL A 114 5.11 -7.98 5.25
N LEU A 115 4.11 -7.81 4.37
CA LEU A 115 2.72 -8.14 4.64
C LEU A 115 2.53 -9.57 5.19
N PRO A 116 3.04 -10.62 4.52
CA PRO A 116 2.83 -11.99 4.98
C PRO A 116 3.49 -12.31 6.32
N LEU A 117 4.52 -11.55 6.71
CA LEU A 117 5.23 -11.74 7.99
C LEU A 117 4.46 -11.14 9.17
N LEU A 118 3.41 -10.39 8.91
CA LEU A 118 2.63 -9.69 9.92
C LEU A 118 1.44 -10.51 10.40
N SER A 119 1.13 -11.61 9.72
CA SER A 119 0.24 -12.62 10.22
C SER A 119 0.94 -13.49 11.28
N SER A 120 0.18 -14.18 12.09
CA SER A 120 0.70 -15.04 13.18
C SER A 120 1.62 -16.15 12.68
N ALA A 121 1.43 -16.61 11.44
CA ALA A 121 2.31 -17.55 10.74
C ALA A 121 2.20 -17.29 9.23
N PRO A 122 3.33 -17.04 8.54
CA PRO A 122 3.33 -16.86 7.10
C PRO A 122 2.76 -18.10 6.41
N SER A 123 1.76 -17.93 5.56
CA SER A 123 1.14 -19.05 4.85
C SER A 123 0.86 -18.72 3.39
N TRP A 124 0.91 -19.74 2.52
CA TRP A 124 0.53 -19.59 1.13
C TRP A 124 -0.96 -19.33 0.94
N ARG A 125 -1.77 -19.71 1.92
CA ARG A 125 -3.20 -19.42 1.91
C ARG A 125 -3.45 -17.93 2.10
N ASP A 126 -2.80 -17.32 3.10
CA ASP A 126 -2.95 -15.88 3.37
C ASP A 126 -2.40 -15.06 2.21
N TRP A 127 -1.23 -15.45 1.65
CA TRP A 127 -0.70 -14.87 0.43
C TRP A 127 -1.72 -14.89 -0.72
N GLY A 128 -2.40 -16.02 -0.92
CA GLY A 128 -3.40 -16.14 -1.97
C GLY A 128 -4.62 -15.25 -1.73
N GLN A 129 -5.10 -15.16 -0.49
CA GLN A 129 -6.22 -14.29 -0.11
C GLN A 129 -5.87 -12.81 -0.26
N GLU A 130 -4.70 -12.41 0.19
CA GLU A 130 -4.21 -11.03 0.08
C GLU A 130 -4.02 -10.64 -1.39
N LEU A 131 -3.42 -11.51 -2.20
CA LEU A 131 -3.22 -11.24 -3.62
C LEU A 131 -4.55 -11.16 -4.38
N LEU A 132 -5.53 -12.01 -4.04
CA LEU A 132 -6.88 -11.96 -4.60
C LEU A 132 -7.57 -10.64 -4.24
N ALA A 133 -7.49 -10.22 -2.98
CA ALA A 133 -8.07 -8.95 -2.54
C ALA A 133 -7.41 -7.74 -3.24
N ILE A 134 -6.09 -7.76 -3.41
CA ILE A 134 -5.36 -6.75 -4.17
C ILE A 134 -5.84 -6.72 -5.63
N ALA A 135 -6.01 -7.89 -6.27
CA ALA A 135 -6.50 -7.98 -7.63
C ALA A 135 -7.93 -7.43 -7.78
N LEU A 136 -8.81 -7.75 -6.83
CA LEU A 136 -10.17 -7.21 -6.77
C LEU A 136 -10.16 -5.70 -6.57
N GLY A 137 -9.33 -5.18 -5.65
CA GLY A 137 -9.16 -3.75 -5.44
C GLY A 137 -8.66 -3.03 -6.69
N MET A 138 -7.71 -3.62 -7.41
CA MET A 138 -7.25 -3.10 -8.70
C MET A 138 -8.36 -3.08 -9.74
N ALA A 139 -9.13 -4.16 -9.88
CA ALA A 139 -10.21 -4.26 -10.86
C ALA A 139 -11.32 -3.25 -10.57
N ILE A 140 -11.78 -3.18 -9.32
CA ILE A 140 -12.85 -2.26 -8.90
C ILE A 140 -12.37 -0.81 -9.02
N GLY A 141 -11.17 -0.51 -8.52
CA GLY A 141 -10.60 0.83 -8.61
C GLY A 141 -10.46 1.30 -10.06
N THR A 142 -9.97 0.43 -10.94
CA THR A 142 -9.84 0.74 -12.38
C THR A 142 -11.20 0.93 -13.04
N ALA A 143 -12.17 0.08 -12.74
CA ALA A 143 -13.53 0.21 -13.29
C ALA A 143 -14.19 1.54 -12.88
N LEU A 144 -14.07 1.92 -11.61
CA LEU A 144 -14.58 3.19 -11.10
C LEU A 144 -13.82 4.39 -11.67
N GLN A 145 -12.51 4.28 -11.80
CA GLN A 145 -11.71 5.31 -12.44
C GLN A 145 -12.18 5.55 -13.87
N LEU A 146 -12.37 4.49 -14.67
CA LEU A 146 -12.86 4.61 -16.05
C LEU A 146 -14.29 5.17 -16.10
N ALA A 147 -15.16 4.80 -15.15
CA ALA A 147 -16.56 5.25 -15.12
C ALA A 147 -16.70 6.72 -14.69
N PHE A 148 -15.86 7.19 -13.79
CA PHE A 148 -15.99 8.50 -13.14
C PHE A 148 -14.91 9.50 -13.50
N SER A 149 -13.80 9.08 -14.15
CA SER A 149 -12.86 10.06 -14.71
C SER A 149 -13.52 10.81 -15.85
N PRO A 150 -13.54 12.15 -15.83
CA PRO A 150 -13.93 12.90 -17.02
C PRO A 150 -13.01 12.45 -18.15
N ALA A 151 -13.58 12.26 -19.33
CA ALA A 151 -12.79 12.10 -20.53
C ALA A 151 -11.98 13.40 -20.72
N GLU A 152 -10.81 13.47 -20.10
CA GLU A 152 -9.91 14.56 -20.31
C GLU A 152 -9.47 14.46 -21.77
N THR A 153 -9.80 15.48 -22.52
CA THR A 153 -9.21 15.73 -23.84
C THR A 153 -7.71 15.53 -23.67
N PRO A 154 -7.06 14.69 -24.46
CA PRO A 154 -5.64 14.49 -24.34
C PRO A 154 -4.97 15.86 -24.44
N ALA A 155 -4.48 16.36 -23.33
CA ALA A 155 -3.62 17.51 -23.36
C ALA A 155 -2.46 17.11 -24.27
N SER A 156 -2.38 17.75 -25.42
CA SER A 156 -1.34 17.60 -26.43
C SER A 156 -0.03 18.20 -25.88
N GLU A 157 0.39 17.76 -24.73
CA GLU A 157 1.77 17.91 -24.34
C GLU A 157 2.50 16.71 -24.93
N ALA A 158 3.24 16.98 -26.01
CA ALA A 158 4.24 16.06 -26.52
C ALA A 158 5.04 15.54 -25.31
N PRO A 159 5.26 14.20 -25.20
CA PRO A 159 6.05 13.67 -24.09
C PRO A 159 7.38 14.45 -24.11
N ALA A 160 7.62 15.27 -23.08
CA ALA A 160 8.94 15.80 -22.86
C ALA A 160 9.87 14.59 -22.89
N GLU A 161 10.88 14.60 -23.74
CA GLU A 161 11.90 13.55 -23.80
C GLU A 161 12.42 13.37 -22.37
N GLU A 162 11.94 12.33 -21.71
CA GLU A 162 12.45 12.00 -20.36
C GLU A 162 13.94 11.70 -20.53
N PRO A 163 14.81 12.37 -19.77
CA PRO A 163 16.25 12.10 -19.82
C PRO A 163 16.46 10.59 -19.65
N ALA A 164 17.32 10.02 -20.48
CA ALA A 164 17.61 8.58 -20.45
C ALA A 164 17.94 8.16 -19.01
N GLU A 165 17.21 7.20 -18.49
CA GLU A 165 17.46 6.70 -17.11
C GLU A 165 18.87 6.14 -17.00
N PRO A 166 19.61 6.46 -15.94
CA PRO A 166 20.93 5.91 -15.73
C PRO A 166 20.87 4.38 -15.59
N PRO A 167 21.95 3.67 -15.91
CA PRO A 167 22.04 2.22 -15.77
C PRO A 167 21.62 1.75 -14.38
N LEU A 168 20.98 0.57 -14.31
CA LEU A 168 20.45 0.01 -13.08
C LEU A 168 21.47 0.02 -11.91
N ALA A 169 22.74 -0.36 -12.21
CA ALA A 169 23.81 -0.40 -11.23
C ALA A 169 24.11 0.99 -10.62
N GLU A 170 24.06 2.04 -11.42
CA GLU A 170 24.27 3.42 -10.95
C GLU A 170 23.11 3.89 -10.09
N ARG A 171 21.87 3.54 -10.46
CA ARG A 171 20.66 3.86 -9.68
C ARG A 171 20.69 3.19 -8.31
N VAL A 172 21.03 1.92 -8.26
CA VAL A 172 21.17 1.17 -6.99
C VAL A 172 22.28 1.78 -6.14
N LYS A 173 23.45 2.08 -6.74
CA LYS A 173 24.57 2.71 -6.04
C LYS A 173 24.16 4.08 -5.47
N ALA A 174 23.53 4.92 -6.26
CA ALA A 174 23.05 6.23 -5.83
C ALA A 174 21.99 6.10 -4.72
N GLY A 175 21.06 5.15 -4.85
CA GLY A 175 20.05 4.86 -3.83
C GLY A 175 20.67 4.41 -2.51
N LEU A 176 21.63 3.50 -2.54
CA LEU A 176 22.35 3.02 -1.34
C LEU A 176 23.21 4.10 -0.68
N GLN A 177 23.71 5.05 -1.46
CA GLN A 177 24.46 6.21 -0.94
C GLN A 177 23.53 7.31 -0.39
N SER A 178 22.23 7.24 -0.67
CA SER A 178 21.28 8.25 -0.19
C SER A 178 21.05 8.15 1.32
N PRO A 179 21.22 9.24 2.07
CA PRO A 179 20.88 9.27 3.50
C PRO A 179 19.40 8.96 3.76
N PHE A 180 18.53 9.25 2.78
CA PHE A 180 17.11 8.97 2.87
C PHE A 180 16.82 7.47 2.93
N PHE A 181 17.50 6.68 2.08
CA PHE A 181 17.34 5.23 2.08
C PHE A 181 17.62 4.64 3.47
N TRP A 182 18.76 5.01 4.08
CA TRP A 182 19.16 4.50 5.38
C TRP A 182 18.23 5.00 6.50
N ARG A 183 17.86 6.27 6.48
CA ARG A 183 16.87 6.80 7.43
C ARG A 183 15.56 6.03 7.36
N LYS A 184 15.03 5.82 6.15
CA LYS A 184 13.79 5.10 5.94
C LYS A 184 13.87 3.67 6.43
N LEU A 185 14.98 2.97 6.12
CA LEU A 185 15.21 1.60 6.57
C LEU A 185 15.29 1.50 8.10
N VAL A 186 16.12 2.33 8.72
CA VAL A 186 16.30 2.34 10.18
C VAL A 186 14.99 2.65 10.90
N PHE A 187 14.28 3.71 10.50
CA PHE A 187 13.04 4.09 11.16
C PHE A 187 11.91 3.07 10.93
N ALA A 188 11.83 2.46 9.75
CA ALA A 188 10.86 1.40 9.49
C ALA A 188 11.11 0.16 10.37
N SER A 189 12.36 -0.30 10.44
CA SER A 189 12.73 -1.45 11.27
C SER A 189 12.54 -1.14 12.76
N LEU A 190 12.90 0.07 13.19
CA LEU A 190 12.71 0.51 14.57
C LEU A 190 11.23 0.63 14.94
N ALA A 191 10.40 1.19 14.07
CA ALA A 191 8.96 1.29 14.29
C ALA A 191 8.32 -0.08 14.49
N LEU A 192 8.75 -1.08 13.71
CA LEU A 192 8.28 -2.45 13.86
C LEU A 192 8.74 -3.08 15.18
N ALA A 193 10.02 -2.92 15.54
CA ALA A 193 10.57 -3.42 16.78
C ALA A 193 9.89 -2.80 18.00
N ILE A 194 9.64 -1.49 17.98
CA ILE A 194 8.90 -0.78 19.03
C ILE A 194 7.47 -1.34 19.11
N GLY A 195 6.76 -1.47 17.98
CA GLY A 195 5.41 -1.99 17.94
C GLY A 195 5.30 -3.39 18.55
N GLN A 196 6.28 -4.25 18.28
CA GLN A 196 6.35 -5.58 18.90
C GLN A 196 6.72 -5.51 20.39
N GLY A 197 7.67 -4.67 20.76
CA GLY A 197 8.15 -4.54 22.14
C GLY A 197 7.10 -3.99 23.11
N VAL A 198 6.21 -3.11 22.65
CA VAL A 198 5.10 -2.58 23.45
C VAL A 198 3.85 -3.47 23.40
N GLY A 199 3.92 -4.63 22.76
CA GLY A 199 2.77 -5.54 22.65
C GLY A 199 1.61 -4.93 21.85
N ALA A 200 1.91 -4.07 20.87
CA ALA A 200 0.89 -3.48 20.02
C ALA A 200 0.10 -4.59 19.30
N VAL A 201 -1.22 -4.49 19.31
CA VAL A 201 -2.12 -5.46 18.65
C VAL A 201 -1.82 -5.57 17.16
N THR A 202 -1.34 -4.49 16.56
CA THR A 202 -1.02 -4.43 15.14
C THR A 202 0.27 -3.63 14.89
N PRO A 203 1.46 -4.19 15.22
CA PRO A 203 2.75 -3.50 15.05
C PRO A 203 3.02 -3.08 13.60
N LYS A 204 2.42 -3.76 12.64
CA LYS A 204 2.47 -3.47 11.20
C LYS A 204 2.05 -2.04 10.85
N TYR A 205 1.09 -1.46 11.54
CA TYR A 205 0.63 -0.10 11.23
C TYR A 205 1.69 0.97 11.52
N LEU A 206 2.55 0.74 12.51
CA LEU A 206 3.70 1.61 12.76
C LEU A 206 4.70 1.55 11.61
N TYR A 207 5.03 0.33 11.15
CA TYR A 207 5.88 0.14 9.98
C TYR A 207 5.31 0.83 8.73
N PHE A 208 4.04 0.58 8.42
CA PHE A 208 3.38 1.21 7.27
C PHE A 208 3.36 2.74 7.38
N GLY A 209 3.08 3.25 8.58
CA GLY A 209 3.12 4.68 8.84
C GLY A 209 4.47 5.28 8.46
N VAL A 210 5.55 4.68 8.93
CA VAL A 210 6.91 5.17 8.63
C VAL A 210 7.22 5.05 7.14
N VAL A 211 7.00 3.88 6.53
CA VAL A 211 7.37 3.64 5.12
C VAL A 211 6.60 4.53 4.16
N LEU A 212 5.30 4.77 4.43
CA LEU A 212 4.44 5.54 3.53
C LEU A 212 4.50 7.05 3.79
N LEU A 213 4.83 7.49 5.01
CA LEU A 213 4.85 8.90 5.38
C LEU A 213 6.21 9.56 5.18
N LEU A 214 7.30 8.81 5.41
CA LEU A 214 8.66 9.35 5.29
C LEU A 214 8.95 9.78 3.85
N ASN A 215 9.33 11.03 3.69
CA ASN A 215 9.76 11.62 2.41
C ASN A 215 11.16 12.21 2.54
N ASP A 216 11.77 12.56 1.43
CA ASP A 216 13.10 13.18 1.39
C ASP A 216 13.12 14.51 2.16
N SER A 217 12.08 15.32 2.01
CA SER A 217 11.95 16.59 2.70
C SER A 217 11.20 16.42 4.03
N ILE A 218 11.70 17.08 5.07
CA ILE A 218 11.04 17.11 6.40
C ILE A 218 9.68 17.82 6.31
N GLY A 219 9.60 18.90 5.52
CA GLY A 219 8.36 19.65 5.34
C GLY A 219 7.25 18.80 4.75
N ASP A 220 7.56 18.05 3.69
CA ASP A 220 6.60 17.13 3.05
C ASP A 220 6.22 15.97 3.98
N THR A 221 7.16 15.47 4.78
CA THR A 221 6.89 14.45 5.78
C THR A 221 5.90 14.96 6.83
N LEU A 222 6.12 16.15 7.38
CA LEU A 222 5.23 16.76 8.38
C LEU A 222 3.84 17.05 7.79
N GLY A 223 3.77 17.54 6.55
CA GLY A 223 2.51 17.74 5.83
C GLY A 223 1.71 16.43 5.72
N ARG A 224 2.34 15.37 5.27
CA ARG A 224 1.70 14.03 5.16
C ARG A 224 1.28 13.47 6.50
N VAL A 225 2.10 13.62 7.55
CA VAL A 225 1.74 13.18 8.90
C VAL A 225 0.50 13.92 9.39
N ARG A 226 0.46 15.24 9.25
CA ARG A 226 -0.71 16.06 9.65
C ARG A 226 -1.97 15.62 8.92
N ASP A 227 -1.90 15.49 7.59
CA ASP A 227 -3.05 15.13 6.77
C ASP A 227 -3.55 13.72 7.10
N ARG A 228 -2.63 12.80 7.39
CA ARG A 228 -2.98 11.45 7.82
C ARG A 228 -3.58 11.43 9.23
N MET A 229 -3.05 12.21 10.17
CA MET A 229 -3.64 12.32 11.52
C MET A 229 -5.08 12.83 11.44
N VAL A 230 -5.32 13.89 10.67
CA VAL A 230 -6.68 14.41 10.46
C VAL A 230 -7.57 13.35 9.80
N GLY A 231 -7.10 12.73 8.72
CA GLY A 231 -7.86 11.68 8.00
C GLY A 231 -8.21 10.49 8.89
N VAL A 232 -7.26 9.98 9.67
CA VAL A 232 -7.49 8.86 10.61
C VAL A 232 -8.45 9.27 11.73
N SER A 233 -8.27 10.46 12.30
CA SER A 233 -9.16 10.96 13.38
C SER A 233 -10.61 11.08 12.89
N LEU A 234 -10.81 11.64 11.71
CA LEU A 234 -12.15 11.73 11.09
C LEU A 234 -12.68 10.36 10.70
N GLY A 235 -11.80 9.48 10.15
CA GLY A 235 -12.16 8.12 9.74
C GLY A 235 -12.62 7.22 10.88
N ILE A 236 -12.13 7.43 12.10
CA ILE A 236 -12.58 6.68 13.30
C ILE A 236 -14.02 7.03 13.70
N LEU A 237 -14.46 8.26 13.45
CA LEU A 237 -15.81 8.69 13.82
C LEU A 237 -16.88 7.90 13.06
N MET A 238 -16.64 7.60 11.79
CA MET A 238 -17.59 6.85 10.96
C MET A 238 -17.85 5.42 11.47
N PRO A 239 -16.82 4.59 11.72
CA PRO A 239 -16.98 3.28 12.35
C PRO A 239 -17.73 3.35 13.70
N LEU A 240 -17.35 4.28 14.55
CA LEU A 240 -18.01 4.45 15.85
C LEU A 240 -19.51 4.73 15.71
N LEU A 241 -19.89 5.57 14.77
CA LEU A 241 -21.30 5.88 14.52
C LEU A 241 -22.03 4.67 13.93
N VAL A 242 -21.48 4.05 12.89
CA VAL A 242 -22.16 2.95 12.19
C VAL A 242 -22.31 1.72 13.06
N PHE A 243 -21.24 1.27 13.74
CA PHE A 243 -21.29 0.08 14.59
C PHE A 243 -22.14 0.26 15.85
N ASN A 244 -22.19 1.47 16.40
CA ASN A 244 -23.07 1.75 17.53
C ASN A 244 -24.54 1.89 17.15
N THR A 245 -24.86 2.21 15.88
CA THR A 245 -26.24 2.44 15.46
C THR A 245 -26.86 1.30 14.66
N LEU A 246 -26.08 0.65 13.78
CA LEU A 246 -26.54 -0.31 12.80
C LEU A 246 -26.07 -1.75 13.04
N GLY A 247 -25.14 -1.96 13.95
CA GLY A 247 -24.52 -3.28 14.20
C GLY A 247 -23.45 -3.65 13.18
N THR A 248 -23.20 -4.95 13.01
CA THR A 248 -22.14 -5.47 12.12
C THR A 248 -22.74 -6.34 11.01
N GLY A 249 -22.30 -6.12 9.77
CA GLY A 249 -22.66 -6.92 8.59
C GLY A 249 -21.82 -6.50 7.39
N ALA A 250 -21.85 -7.30 6.31
CA ALA A 250 -21.04 -7.05 5.12
C ALA A 250 -21.26 -5.65 4.50
N LEU A 251 -22.54 -5.21 4.43
CA LEU A 251 -22.88 -3.88 3.94
C LEU A 251 -22.39 -2.77 4.88
N GLN A 252 -22.54 -2.95 6.20
CA GLN A 252 -22.06 -1.99 7.18
C GLN A 252 -20.54 -1.91 7.17
N ASN A 253 -19.84 -3.04 7.06
CA ASN A 253 -18.40 -3.07 6.92
C ASN A 253 -17.95 -2.33 5.66
N GLY A 254 -18.64 -2.53 4.53
CA GLY A 254 -18.39 -1.79 3.30
C GLY A 254 -18.58 -0.28 3.46
N LEU A 255 -19.64 0.16 4.14
CA LEU A 255 -19.94 1.57 4.40
C LEU A 255 -18.93 2.23 5.35
N VAL A 256 -18.41 1.47 6.31
CA VAL A 256 -17.42 1.97 7.28
C VAL A 256 -16.04 2.13 6.65
N MET A 257 -15.68 1.24 5.73
CA MET A 257 -14.38 1.26 5.07
C MET A 257 -14.34 2.21 3.85
N GLY A 258 -15.49 2.55 3.27
CA GLY A 258 -15.65 3.52 2.17
C GLY A 258 -15.74 4.95 2.66
#